data_1f89874a8b77685d5a7a8f65683c8ecd
#
_entry.id   1f89874a8b77685d5a7a8f65683c8ecd
#
_cell.length_a   1.000
_cell.length_b   1.000
_cell.length_c   1.000
_cell.angle_alpha   90.00
_cell.angle_beta   90.00
_cell.angle_gamma   90.00
#
_symmetry.space_group_name_H-M   'P 1'
#
loop_
_entity.id
_entity.type
_entity.pdbx_description
1 polymer ?
#
loop_
_entity_poly.entity_id
_entity_poly.type
_entity_poly.pdbx_seq_one_letter_code
_entity_poly.pdbx_strand_id
1 'polypeptide(L)'
;MANKKEKKTRIAAVGDIHVRETDRGKWEEFFTKVSEEAEVLLLCGDLTDTGRTAEAEILADELKACSIPVVAVLGNHDYERDNQKSIRKVLLKQNVHMLDGDSVVIGDVGFAGVKGFGGGFDKGMLGMFGEPMIKSFVQEAVDEALKLDGALSRLESDNVDIKKIAVLHYAPIRATVEGEPEQIFPFLGSSRLAEPINRRGVVAAFHGHAHIGTLEGETSKGVKVFNVSKPILMKEGFDPPYYIFEV
;
A
#
# COMPACT_ATOMS: atom_id res chain seq x y z
N MET A 1 -24.88 -13.43 -30.25
CA MET A 1 -24.62 -13.22 -28.81
C MET A 1 -23.65 -12.07 -28.69
N ALA A 2 -24.09 -10.90 -28.20
CA ALA A 2 -23.23 -9.75 -28.05
C ALA A 2 -22.20 -10.04 -26.93
N ASN A 3 -20.93 -9.98 -27.29
CA ASN A 3 -19.81 -10.07 -26.33
C ASN A 3 -19.96 -8.89 -25.36
N LYS A 4 -20.48 -9.11 -24.16
CA LYS A 4 -20.44 -8.15 -23.07
C LYS A 4 -18.95 -7.99 -22.77
N LYS A 5 -18.32 -6.88 -23.21
CA LYS A 5 -17.00 -6.50 -22.69
C LYS A 5 -17.13 -6.46 -21.17
N GLU A 6 -16.40 -7.32 -20.47
CA GLU A 6 -16.29 -7.23 -19.01
C GLU A 6 -15.85 -5.80 -18.66
N LYS A 7 -16.64 -5.13 -17.85
CA LYS A 7 -16.30 -3.80 -17.38
C LYS A 7 -15.13 -3.97 -16.42
N LYS A 8 -13.98 -3.45 -16.78
CA LYS A 8 -12.80 -3.44 -15.92
C LYS A 8 -12.96 -2.37 -14.84
N THR A 9 -12.62 -2.73 -13.61
CA THR A 9 -12.53 -1.77 -12.49
C THR A 9 -11.25 -0.99 -12.58
N ARG A 10 -11.34 0.35 -12.56
CA ARG A 10 -10.18 1.26 -12.57
C ARG A 10 -9.81 1.64 -11.14
N ILE A 11 -8.57 1.37 -10.77
CA ILE A 11 -8.00 1.60 -9.46
C ILE A 11 -6.91 2.67 -9.59
N ALA A 12 -7.05 3.78 -8.86
CA ALA A 12 -5.97 4.74 -8.69
C ALA A 12 -5.13 4.36 -7.47
N ALA A 13 -3.81 4.49 -7.54
CA ALA A 13 -2.93 4.17 -6.43
C ALA A 13 -1.82 5.21 -6.26
N VAL A 14 -1.57 5.63 -5.03
CA VAL A 14 -0.48 6.51 -4.62
C VAL A 14 -0.04 6.17 -3.18
N GLY A 15 1.23 6.30 -2.91
CA GLY A 15 1.82 6.24 -1.56
C GLY A 15 2.63 7.49 -1.26
N ASP A 16 3.07 7.63 -0.01
CA ASP A 16 4.03 8.67 0.40
C ASP A 16 3.54 10.10 0.09
N ILE A 17 2.27 10.35 0.42
CA ILE A 17 1.66 11.66 0.21
C ILE A 17 2.12 12.69 1.25
N HIS A 18 2.58 12.23 2.43
CA HIS A 18 3.19 13.04 3.49
C HIS A 18 2.44 14.35 3.78
N VAL A 19 1.14 14.23 4.08
CA VAL A 19 0.30 15.41 4.36
C VAL A 19 0.78 16.11 5.63
N ARG A 20 0.94 17.43 5.55
CA ARG A 20 1.40 18.32 6.62
C ARG A 20 0.25 19.20 7.13
N GLU A 21 0.42 19.74 8.31
CA GLU A 21 -0.52 20.71 8.88
C GLU A 21 -0.70 21.96 7.97
N THR A 22 0.31 22.28 7.15
CA THR A 22 0.31 23.39 6.19
C THR A 22 -0.31 23.10 4.83
N ASP A 23 -0.82 21.87 4.63
CA ASP A 23 -1.32 21.42 3.32
C ASP A 23 -2.84 21.53 3.16
N ARG A 24 -3.49 22.24 4.07
CA ARG A 24 -4.94 22.51 3.99
C ARG A 24 -5.30 23.16 2.64
N GLY A 25 -6.27 22.54 1.93
CA GLY A 25 -6.76 22.97 0.61
C GLY A 25 -5.84 22.63 -0.57
N LYS A 26 -4.76 21.84 -0.36
CA LYS A 26 -3.83 21.48 -1.45
C LYS A 26 -4.15 20.17 -2.15
N TRP A 27 -4.97 19.30 -1.52
CA TRP A 27 -5.26 17.97 -2.03
C TRP A 27 -6.69 17.85 -2.60
N GLU A 28 -7.53 18.86 -2.46
CA GLU A 28 -8.91 18.87 -2.92
C GLU A 28 -9.03 18.61 -4.43
N GLU A 29 -8.24 19.32 -5.24
CA GLU A 29 -8.19 19.13 -6.70
C GLU A 29 -7.69 17.74 -7.07
N PHE A 30 -6.65 17.25 -6.39
CA PHE A 30 -6.12 15.90 -6.57
C PHE A 30 -7.19 14.82 -6.35
N PHE A 31 -7.89 14.85 -5.21
CA PHE A 31 -8.91 13.86 -4.89
C PHE A 31 -10.16 13.95 -5.78
N THR A 32 -10.51 15.16 -6.22
CA THR A 32 -11.57 15.37 -7.20
C THR A 32 -11.21 14.69 -8.52
N LYS A 33 -10.02 14.95 -9.05
CA LYS A 33 -9.56 14.38 -10.32
C LYS A 33 -9.43 12.85 -10.26
N VAL A 34 -8.90 12.30 -9.18
CA VAL A 34 -8.86 10.84 -8.94
C VAL A 34 -10.27 10.24 -9.02
N SER A 35 -11.27 10.91 -8.41
CA SER A 35 -12.66 10.44 -8.40
C SER A 35 -13.32 10.44 -9.78
N GLU A 36 -12.84 11.27 -10.72
CA GLU A 36 -13.32 11.31 -12.10
C GLU A 36 -12.72 10.17 -12.94
N GLU A 37 -11.52 9.70 -12.58
CA GLU A 37 -10.74 8.77 -13.39
C GLU A 37 -10.73 7.32 -12.88
N ALA A 38 -11.13 7.08 -11.62
CA ALA A 38 -11.09 5.76 -11.00
C ALA A 38 -12.38 5.42 -10.24
N GLU A 39 -12.53 4.15 -9.87
CA GLU A 39 -13.64 3.62 -9.07
C GLU A 39 -13.21 3.30 -7.62
N VAL A 40 -11.88 3.19 -7.37
CA VAL A 40 -11.29 2.99 -6.04
C VAL A 40 -9.95 3.73 -5.97
N LEU A 41 -9.66 4.36 -4.83
CA LEU A 41 -8.34 4.95 -4.53
C LEU A 41 -7.60 4.10 -3.50
N LEU A 42 -6.33 3.74 -3.80
CA LEU A 42 -5.40 3.12 -2.86
C LEU A 42 -4.43 4.17 -2.32
N LEU A 43 -4.29 4.24 -0.99
CA LEU A 43 -3.27 5.02 -0.30
C LEU A 43 -2.26 4.07 0.36
N CYS A 44 -1.07 3.97 -0.22
CA CYS A 44 -0.06 2.96 0.11
C CYS A 44 0.92 3.42 1.20
N GLY A 45 0.40 3.96 2.32
CA GLY A 45 1.16 4.37 3.50
C GLY A 45 1.83 5.73 3.41
N ASP A 46 2.47 6.13 4.51
CA ASP A 46 3.03 7.47 4.74
C ASP A 46 2.04 8.57 4.37
N LEU A 47 0.89 8.46 5.04
CA LEU A 47 -0.25 9.35 4.84
C LEU A 47 0.02 10.71 5.49
N THR A 48 0.69 10.70 6.64
CA THR A 48 1.13 11.88 7.40
C THR A 48 2.64 12.07 7.28
N ASP A 49 3.13 13.30 7.41
CA ASP A 49 4.55 13.62 7.26
C ASP A 49 5.37 13.23 8.52
N THR A 50 4.79 13.42 9.70
CA THR A 50 5.49 13.19 10.98
C THR A 50 4.68 12.43 12.03
N GLY A 51 3.61 11.73 11.63
CA GLY A 51 2.80 10.91 12.52
C GLY A 51 1.96 11.73 13.51
N ARG A 52 1.58 12.96 13.17
CA ARG A 52 0.71 13.80 14.01
C ARG A 52 -0.76 13.59 13.68
N THR A 53 -1.58 13.51 14.71
CA THR A 53 -3.04 13.44 14.54
C THR A 53 -3.59 14.64 13.77
N ALA A 54 -3.01 15.84 13.95
CA ALA A 54 -3.40 17.05 13.21
C ALA A 54 -3.17 16.92 11.70
N GLU A 55 -2.10 16.26 11.27
CA GLU A 55 -1.85 15.96 9.85
C GLU A 55 -2.92 15.03 9.27
N ALA A 56 -3.32 14.01 10.04
CA ALA A 56 -4.41 13.12 9.65
C ALA A 56 -5.78 13.83 9.60
N GLU A 57 -6.01 14.83 10.46
CA GLU A 57 -7.21 15.67 10.42
C GLU A 57 -7.26 16.53 9.15
N ILE A 58 -6.11 17.06 8.70
CA ILE A 58 -6.01 17.75 7.41
C ILE A 58 -6.34 16.78 6.28
N LEU A 59 -5.68 15.60 6.23
CA LEU A 59 -5.98 14.59 5.21
C LEU A 59 -7.46 14.20 5.19
N ALA A 60 -8.06 14.00 6.37
CA ALA A 60 -9.47 13.68 6.50
C ALA A 60 -10.38 14.79 5.94
N ASP A 61 -10.01 16.06 6.12
CA ASP A 61 -10.74 17.19 5.54
C ASP A 61 -10.61 17.21 4.01
N GLU A 62 -9.41 17.01 3.47
CA GLU A 62 -9.13 16.96 2.03
C GLU A 62 -9.85 15.77 1.35
N LEU A 63 -9.90 14.61 2.01
CA LEU A 63 -10.60 13.41 1.50
C LEU A 63 -12.12 13.59 1.34
N LYS A 64 -12.73 14.68 1.86
CA LYS A 64 -14.13 15.01 1.58
C LYS A 64 -14.39 15.29 0.10
N ALA A 65 -13.35 15.68 -0.66
CA ALA A 65 -13.42 15.85 -2.11
C ALA A 65 -13.34 14.51 -2.87
N CYS A 66 -12.95 13.41 -2.20
CA CYS A 66 -12.91 12.08 -2.80
C CYS A 66 -14.30 11.42 -2.75
N SER A 67 -14.95 11.26 -3.88
CA SER A 67 -16.31 10.68 -3.97
C SER A 67 -16.32 9.15 -4.17
N ILE A 68 -15.15 8.53 -4.36
CA ILE A 68 -14.98 7.07 -4.52
C ILE A 68 -14.47 6.43 -3.23
N PRO A 69 -14.65 5.10 -3.05
CA PRO A 69 -14.08 4.37 -1.92
C PRO A 69 -12.56 4.52 -1.84
N VAL A 70 -12.05 4.71 -0.64
CA VAL A 70 -10.62 4.80 -0.35
C VAL A 70 -10.19 3.60 0.49
N VAL A 71 -9.16 2.89 0.05
CA VAL A 71 -8.51 1.79 0.78
C VAL A 71 -7.11 2.23 1.15
N ALA A 72 -6.73 2.14 2.41
CA ALA A 72 -5.45 2.64 2.88
C ALA A 72 -4.76 1.69 3.85
N VAL A 73 -3.42 1.71 3.83
CA VAL A 73 -2.55 1.19 4.88
C VAL A 73 -1.77 2.34 5.49
N LEU A 74 -1.27 2.17 6.71
CA LEU A 74 -0.31 3.11 7.29
C LEU A 74 1.10 2.81 6.79
N GLY A 75 1.98 3.84 6.82
CA GLY A 75 3.41 3.71 6.57
C GLY A 75 4.23 3.99 7.83
N ASN A 76 5.56 3.99 7.72
CA ASN A 76 6.44 4.20 8.87
C ASN A 76 6.37 5.62 9.45
N HIS A 77 6.14 6.65 8.63
CA HIS A 77 5.95 8.02 9.12
C HIS A 77 4.70 8.16 9.98
N ASP A 78 3.64 7.41 9.69
CA ASP A 78 2.43 7.39 10.51
C ASP A 78 2.65 6.82 11.92
N TYR A 79 3.75 6.05 12.12
CA TYR A 79 4.16 5.49 13.42
C TYR A 79 5.19 6.35 14.17
N GLU A 80 5.75 7.39 13.57
CA GLU A 80 6.90 8.14 14.11
C GLU A 80 6.65 8.71 15.53
N ARG A 81 5.38 9.01 15.86
CA ARG A 81 4.99 9.57 17.17
C ARG A 81 4.10 8.66 18.00
N ASP A 82 4.04 7.37 17.68
CA ASP A 82 3.15 6.40 18.35
C ASP A 82 1.65 6.78 18.32
N ASN A 83 1.24 7.63 17.36
CA ASN A 83 -0.15 8.10 17.20
C ASN A 83 -0.97 7.30 16.19
N GLN A 84 -0.47 6.21 15.64
CA GLN A 84 -1.11 5.42 14.56
C GLN A 84 -2.55 5.03 14.87
N LYS A 85 -2.87 4.77 16.14
CA LYS A 85 -4.27 4.48 16.57
C LYS A 85 -5.18 5.69 16.41
N SER A 86 -4.68 6.89 16.71
CA SER A 86 -5.42 8.14 16.56
C SER A 86 -5.58 8.52 15.09
N ILE A 87 -4.53 8.39 14.29
CA ILE A 87 -4.53 8.59 12.84
C ILE A 87 -5.58 7.68 12.19
N ARG A 88 -5.52 6.37 12.47
CA ARG A 88 -6.51 5.40 11.99
C ARG A 88 -7.94 5.79 12.36
N LYS A 89 -8.18 6.19 13.62
CA LYS A 89 -9.49 6.61 14.10
C LYS A 89 -10.03 7.85 13.38
N VAL A 90 -9.17 8.80 13.04
CA VAL A 90 -9.54 10.01 12.29
C VAL A 90 -9.98 9.64 10.88
N LEU A 91 -9.16 8.86 10.15
CA LEU A 91 -9.42 8.48 8.76
C LEU A 91 -10.65 7.56 8.61
N LEU A 92 -10.88 6.63 9.54
CA LEU A 92 -12.07 5.78 9.55
C LEU A 92 -13.39 6.59 9.57
N LYS A 93 -13.40 7.82 10.09
CA LYS A 93 -14.58 8.69 10.08
C LYS A 93 -14.92 9.28 8.71
N GLN A 94 -13.96 9.21 7.76
CA GLN A 94 -14.10 9.72 6.39
C GLN A 94 -14.36 8.58 5.38
N ASN A 95 -14.90 7.44 5.86
CA ASN A 95 -15.20 6.28 5.01
C ASN A 95 -13.96 5.68 4.30
N VAL A 96 -12.79 5.80 4.92
CA VAL A 96 -11.56 5.15 4.48
C VAL A 96 -11.49 3.74 5.05
N HIS A 97 -11.33 2.73 4.20
CA HIS A 97 -11.08 1.36 4.61
C HIS A 97 -9.61 1.21 5.02
N MET A 98 -9.33 1.37 6.32
CA MET A 98 -7.97 1.25 6.88
C MET A 98 -7.62 -0.21 7.12
N LEU A 99 -6.69 -0.77 6.33
CA LEU A 99 -6.26 -2.17 6.43
C LEU A 99 -5.00 -2.34 7.30
N ASP A 100 -5.00 -3.37 8.13
CA ASP A 100 -3.85 -3.82 8.95
C ASP A 100 -3.99 -5.33 9.23
N GLY A 101 -3.86 -6.14 8.21
CA GLY A 101 -4.21 -7.56 8.23
C GLY A 101 -5.71 -7.80 8.02
N ASP A 102 -6.42 -6.77 7.60
CA ASP A 102 -7.83 -6.83 7.23
C ASP A 102 -8.01 -6.90 5.71
N SER A 103 -9.26 -7.12 5.28
CA SER A 103 -9.64 -7.11 3.87
C SER A 103 -10.99 -6.45 3.67
N VAL A 104 -11.22 -5.91 2.46
CA VAL A 104 -12.49 -5.33 2.04
C VAL A 104 -12.79 -5.72 0.60
N VAL A 105 -14.06 -5.89 0.28
CA VAL A 105 -14.53 -6.12 -1.09
C VAL A 105 -15.26 -4.87 -1.59
N ILE A 106 -14.84 -4.36 -2.74
CA ILE A 106 -15.47 -3.22 -3.41
C ILE A 106 -15.76 -3.66 -4.86
N GLY A 107 -17.03 -3.74 -5.22
CA GLY A 107 -17.45 -4.31 -6.50
C GLY A 107 -17.06 -5.79 -6.63
N ASP A 108 -16.26 -6.10 -7.63
CA ASP A 108 -15.73 -7.44 -7.95
C ASP A 108 -14.25 -7.62 -7.54
N VAL A 109 -13.69 -6.67 -6.80
CA VAL A 109 -12.30 -6.67 -6.38
C VAL A 109 -12.17 -6.75 -4.86
N GLY A 110 -11.35 -7.67 -4.37
CA GLY A 110 -10.97 -7.81 -2.97
C GLY A 110 -9.61 -7.15 -2.70
N PHE A 111 -9.54 -6.32 -1.67
CA PHE A 111 -8.33 -5.65 -1.23
C PHE A 111 -7.91 -6.22 0.12
N ALA A 112 -6.69 -6.67 0.23
CA ALA A 112 -6.07 -7.08 1.48
C ALA A 112 -4.81 -6.24 1.72
N GLY A 113 -4.61 -5.76 2.94
CA GLY A 113 -3.50 -4.84 3.19
C GLY A 113 -2.86 -4.95 4.55
N VAL A 114 -1.58 -4.61 4.58
CA VAL A 114 -0.76 -4.43 5.77
C VAL A 114 0.23 -3.29 5.53
N LYS A 115 0.76 -2.71 6.60
CA LYS A 115 1.92 -1.82 6.49
C LYS A 115 3.09 -2.57 5.84
N GLY A 116 3.31 -3.80 6.23
CA GLY A 116 4.54 -4.53 5.95
C GLY A 116 5.67 -4.10 6.88
N PHE A 117 6.87 -4.66 6.64
CA PHE A 117 8.06 -4.30 7.42
C PHE A 117 9.34 -4.62 6.65
N GLY A 118 10.48 -4.11 7.13
CA GLY A 118 11.81 -4.41 6.62
C GLY A 118 12.20 -5.87 6.85
N GLY A 119 13.36 -6.27 6.38
CA GLY A 119 13.89 -7.62 6.54
C GLY A 119 14.81 -8.06 5.40
N GLY A 120 14.81 -7.30 4.30
CA GLY A 120 15.65 -7.58 3.14
C GLY A 120 15.04 -8.55 2.15
N PHE A 121 15.76 -8.79 1.06
CA PHE A 121 15.24 -9.48 -0.10
C PHE A 121 16.04 -10.73 -0.46
N ASP A 122 15.36 -11.75 -0.95
CA ASP A 122 15.90 -12.97 -1.50
C ASP A 122 16.89 -13.67 -0.54
N LYS A 123 18.08 -14.00 -1.00
CA LYS A 123 19.13 -14.62 -0.18
C LYS A 123 19.73 -13.68 0.87
N GLY A 124 19.50 -12.37 0.74
CA GLY A 124 19.92 -11.34 1.69
C GLY A 124 18.93 -11.04 2.80
N MET A 125 17.84 -11.80 2.90
CA MET A 125 16.90 -11.62 4.02
C MET A 125 17.55 -11.88 5.37
N LEU A 126 17.25 -11.01 6.34
CA LEU A 126 17.65 -11.19 7.74
C LEU A 126 16.99 -12.42 8.33
N GLY A 127 17.78 -13.23 9.05
CA GLY A 127 17.32 -14.44 9.77
C GLY A 127 17.07 -14.17 11.25
N MET A 128 16.31 -15.05 11.90
CA MET A 128 16.07 -15.10 13.35
C MET A 128 17.32 -15.56 14.09
N PHE A 129 18.37 -14.74 14.06
CA PHE A 129 19.68 -15.08 14.61
C PHE A 129 20.23 -13.93 15.47
N GLY A 130 20.94 -14.29 16.55
CA GLY A 130 21.66 -13.32 17.40
C GLY A 130 20.79 -12.74 18.52
N GLU A 131 20.92 -11.46 18.74
CA GLU A 131 20.37 -10.71 19.86
C GLU A 131 18.84 -10.59 19.82
N PRO A 132 18.18 -10.40 21.00
CA PRO A 132 16.72 -10.30 21.06
C PRO A 132 16.13 -9.20 20.15
N MET A 133 16.83 -8.06 20.02
CA MET A 133 16.35 -6.96 19.16
C MET A 133 16.33 -7.33 17.68
N ILE A 134 17.36 -8.05 17.20
CA ILE A 134 17.38 -8.54 15.80
C ILE A 134 16.28 -9.57 15.59
N LYS A 135 16.07 -10.48 16.54
CA LYS A 135 14.98 -11.44 16.48
C LYS A 135 13.62 -10.76 16.46
N SER A 136 13.42 -9.71 17.28
CA SER A 136 12.17 -8.93 17.28
C SER A 136 11.94 -8.21 15.95
N PHE A 137 13.00 -7.64 15.37
CA PHE A 137 12.93 -7.00 14.06
C PHE A 137 12.48 -8.00 12.96
N VAL A 138 13.08 -9.19 12.95
CA VAL A 138 12.70 -10.24 11.98
C VAL A 138 11.30 -10.79 12.27
N GLN A 139 10.90 -10.89 13.55
CA GLN A 139 9.57 -11.37 13.94
C GLN A 139 8.48 -10.40 13.42
N GLU A 140 8.69 -9.08 13.51
CA GLU A 140 7.75 -8.11 12.95
C GLU A 140 7.53 -8.34 11.44
N ALA A 141 8.61 -8.60 10.68
CA ALA A 141 8.50 -8.91 9.25
C ALA A 141 7.70 -10.21 8.97
N VAL A 142 7.85 -11.21 9.84
CA VAL A 142 7.08 -12.47 9.77
C VAL A 142 5.61 -12.21 10.09
N ASP A 143 5.34 -11.45 11.15
CA ASP A 143 3.98 -11.17 11.61
C ASP A 143 3.20 -10.36 10.56
N GLU A 144 3.82 -9.38 9.92
CA GLU A 144 3.21 -8.62 8.83
C GLU A 144 2.88 -9.52 7.61
N ALA A 145 3.77 -10.44 7.25
CA ALA A 145 3.51 -11.40 6.18
C ALA A 145 2.36 -12.36 6.53
N LEU A 146 2.28 -12.82 7.79
CA LEU A 146 1.20 -13.67 8.28
C LEU A 146 -0.15 -12.92 8.34
N LYS A 147 -0.16 -11.64 8.74
CA LYS A 147 -1.36 -10.79 8.68
C LYS A 147 -1.87 -10.68 7.24
N LEU A 148 -0.99 -10.44 6.27
CA LEU A 148 -1.37 -10.36 4.86
C LEU A 148 -1.93 -11.70 4.37
N ASP A 149 -1.29 -12.81 4.69
CA ASP A 149 -1.77 -14.16 4.32
C ASP A 149 -3.17 -14.44 4.87
N GLY A 150 -3.40 -14.10 6.14
CA GLY A 150 -4.71 -14.22 6.78
C GLY A 150 -5.79 -13.38 6.10
N ALA A 151 -5.48 -12.14 5.73
CA ALA A 151 -6.40 -11.26 5.02
C ALA A 151 -6.75 -11.79 3.62
N LEU A 152 -5.76 -12.22 2.84
CA LEU A 152 -5.95 -12.83 1.53
C LEU A 152 -6.72 -14.15 1.60
N SER A 153 -6.47 -14.97 2.64
CA SER A 153 -7.18 -16.23 2.87
C SER A 153 -8.67 -16.01 3.14
N ARG A 154 -9.03 -14.96 3.88
CA ARG A 154 -10.46 -14.61 4.09
C ARG A 154 -11.16 -14.24 2.78
N LEU A 155 -10.53 -13.44 1.92
CA LEU A 155 -11.09 -13.12 0.61
C LEU A 155 -11.35 -14.37 -0.24
N GLU A 156 -10.47 -15.38 -0.18
CA GLU A 156 -10.66 -16.66 -0.89
C GLU A 156 -11.82 -17.47 -0.33
N SER A 157 -11.97 -17.49 1.00
CA SER A 157 -13.04 -18.24 1.66
C SER A 157 -14.42 -17.65 1.41
N ASP A 158 -14.48 -16.32 1.33
CA ASP A 158 -15.74 -15.57 1.16
C ASP A 158 -16.19 -15.54 -0.31
N ASN A 159 -15.25 -15.57 -1.27
CA ASN A 159 -15.55 -15.56 -2.69
C ASN A 159 -14.38 -16.15 -3.51
N VAL A 160 -14.58 -17.33 -4.08
CA VAL A 160 -13.54 -18.11 -4.77
C VAL A 160 -12.98 -17.42 -6.01
N ASP A 161 -13.81 -16.65 -6.72
CA ASP A 161 -13.45 -16.03 -8.01
C ASP A 161 -13.08 -14.55 -7.90
N ILE A 162 -12.96 -14.00 -6.67
CA ILE A 162 -12.64 -12.58 -6.47
C ILE A 162 -11.23 -12.25 -6.95
N LYS A 163 -11.09 -11.16 -7.72
CA LYS A 163 -9.79 -10.60 -8.07
C LYS A 163 -9.18 -9.94 -6.86
N LYS A 164 -7.98 -10.36 -6.44
CA LYS A 164 -7.34 -9.91 -5.20
C LYS A 164 -6.22 -8.93 -5.49
N ILE A 165 -6.24 -7.80 -4.79
CA ILE A 165 -5.19 -6.77 -4.81
C ILE A 165 -4.54 -6.71 -3.41
N ALA A 166 -3.21 -6.71 -3.37
CA ALA A 166 -2.45 -6.48 -2.14
C ALA A 166 -2.06 -5.01 -2.03
N VAL A 167 -2.34 -4.39 -0.87
CA VAL A 167 -2.01 -2.99 -0.57
C VAL A 167 -0.99 -2.96 0.57
N LEU A 168 0.19 -2.42 0.30
CA LEU A 168 1.34 -2.44 1.19
C LEU A 168 1.93 -1.04 1.32
N HIS A 169 2.77 -0.83 2.32
CA HIS A 169 3.69 0.30 2.34
C HIS A 169 5.12 -0.14 2.06
N TYR A 170 5.62 -1.17 2.74
CA TYR A 170 6.95 -1.73 2.49
C TYR A 170 6.97 -2.62 1.25
N ALA A 171 8.07 -2.60 0.52
CA ALA A 171 8.24 -3.34 -0.72
C ALA A 171 8.25 -4.88 -0.51
N PRO A 172 7.50 -5.65 -1.32
CA PRO A 172 7.53 -7.10 -1.25
C PRO A 172 8.65 -7.75 -2.07
N ILE A 173 9.27 -7.03 -3.00
CA ILE A 173 10.29 -7.56 -3.93
C ILE A 173 11.46 -6.58 -4.11
N ARG A 174 12.65 -7.14 -4.39
CA ARG A 174 13.86 -6.37 -4.66
C ARG A 174 13.73 -5.47 -5.89
N ALA A 175 13.10 -5.94 -6.97
CA ALA A 175 13.03 -5.23 -8.24
C ALA A 175 12.45 -3.82 -8.12
N THR A 176 11.49 -3.59 -7.21
CA THR A 176 10.86 -2.27 -7.04
C THR A 176 11.62 -1.33 -6.10
N VAL A 177 12.70 -1.79 -5.45
CA VAL A 177 13.62 -0.94 -4.67
C VAL A 177 14.96 -0.71 -5.38
N GLU A 178 15.16 -1.25 -6.56
CA GLU A 178 16.37 -1.02 -7.36
C GLU A 178 16.47 0.45 -7.74
N GLY A 179 17.62 1.06 -7.42
CA GLY A 179 17.85 2.51 -7.49
C GLY A 179 18.14 3.12 -6.13
N GLU A 180 17.62 2.53 -5.06
CA GLU A 180 17.97 2.88 -3.70
C GLU A 180 19.39 2.36 -3.35
N PRO A 181 20.08 2.95 -2.35
CA PRO A 181 21.34 2.41 -1.84
C PRO A 181 21.14 0.98 -1.30
N GLU A 182 21.94 0.00 -1.78
CA GLU A 182 21.80 -1.41 -1.34
C GLU A 182 21.93 -1.60 0.17
N GLN A 183 22.67 -0.71 0.85
CA GLN A 183 22.88 -0.75 2.31
C GLN A 183 21.58 -0.58 3.10
N ILE A 184 20.55 0.07 2.53
CA ILE A 184 19.26 0.28 3.19
C ILE A 184 18.18 -0.71 2.76
N PHE A 185 18.43 -1.62 1.83
CA PHE A 185 17.46 -2.61 1.36
C PHE A 185 16.78 -3.38 2.49
N PRO A 186 17.47 -3.79 3.58
CA PRO A 186 16.81 -4.45 4.71
C PRO A 186 15.75 -3.59 5.42
N PHE A 187 15.77 -2.29 5.23
CA PHE A 187 14.79 -1.35 5.79
C PHE A 187 13.68 -0.97 4.79
N LEU A 188 13.83 -1.29 3.51
CA LEU A 188 12.87 -0.92 2.47
C LEU A 188 11.75 -1.94 2.29
N GLY A 189 11.93 -3.16 2.74
CA GLY A 189 10.93 -4.20 2.60
C GLY A 189 11.45 -5.61 2.92
N SER A 190 10.63 -6.60 2.56
CA SER A 190 10.99 -8.00 2.79
C SER A 190 10.33 -8.93 1.78
N SER A 191 11.11 -9.87 1.22
CA SER A 191 10.58 -10.93 0.35
C SER A 191 9.56 -11.86 1.07
N ARG A 192 9.45 -11.80 2.40
CA ARG A 192 8.39 -12.51 3.15
C ARG A 192 7.00 -12.05 2.74
N LEU A 193 6.84 -10.76 2.37
CA LEU A 193 5.57 -10.23 1.88
C LEU A 193 5.18 -10.81 0.51
N ALA A 194 6.17 -11.19 -0.32
CA ALA A 194 5.90 -11.82 -1.61
C ALA A 194 5.36 -13.25 -1.50
N GLU A 195 5.61 -13.95 -0.40
CA GLU A 195 5.16 -15.34 -0.22
C GLU A 195 3.63 -15.48 -0.25
N PRO A 196 2.85 -14.76 0.58
CA PRO A 196 1.38 -14.77 0.51
C PRO A 196 0.85 -14.23 -0.82
N ILE A 197 1.46 -13.20 -1.41
CA ILE A 197 1.08 -12.67 -2.72
C ILE A 197 1.14 -13.77 -3.78
N ASN A 198 2.23 -14.52 -3.82
CA ASN A 198 2.44 -15.62 -4.77
C ASN A 198 1.50 -16.81 -4.52
N ARG A 199 1.22 -17.11 -3.26
CA ARG A 199 0.45 -18.30 -2.87
C ARG A 199 -1.06 -18.11 -3.04
N ARG A 200 -1.56 -16.88 -2.84
CA ARG A 200 -2.98 -16.56 -2.79
C ARG A 200 -3.57 -16.02 -4.10
N GLY A 201 -2.86 -16.13 -5.22
CA GLY A 201 -3.38 -15.72 -6.53
C GLY A 201 -3.74 -14.24 -6.59
N VAL A 202 -2.90 -13.38 -6.02
CA VAL A 202 -3.03 -11.92 -6.12
C VAL A 202 -2.81 -11.50 -7.56
N VAL A 203 -3.65 -10.59 -8.09
CA VAL A 203 -3.55 -10.06 -9.46
C VAL A 203 -2.45 -9.01 -9.56
N ALA A 204 -2.39 -8.11 -8.57
CA ALA A 204 -1.36 -7.09 -8.47
C ALA A 204 -1.14 -6.67 -7.01
N ALA A 205 0.06 -6.17 -6.70
CA ALA A 205 0.40 -5.59 -5.42
C ALA A 205 0.89 -4.15 -5.61
N PHE A 206 0.52 -3.25 -4.69
CA PHE A 206 0.92 -1.85 -4.68
C PHE A 206 1.63 -1.53 -3.36
N HIS A 207 2.72 -0.75 -3.45
CA HIS A 207 3.45 -0.29 -2.27
C HIS A 207 4.04 1.11 -2.49
N GLY A 208 4.53 1.73 -1.43
CA GLY A 208 5.25 3.00 -1.41
C GLY A 208 6.68 2.83 -0.91
N HIS A 209 7.12 3.75 -0.05
CA HIS A 209 8.33 3.72 0.76
C HIS A 209 9.67 3.87 0.02
N ALA A 210 9.89 3.21 -1.11
CA ALA A 210 11.15 3.28 -1.86
C ALA A 210 11.10 4.45 -2.87
N HIS A 211 11.56 5.64 -2.45
CA HIS A 211 11.39 6.89 -3.20
C HIS A 211 12.28 7.02 -4.44
N ILE A 212 13.38 6.24 -4.51
CA ILE A 212 14.33 6.24 -5.64
C ILE A 212 14.27 4.90 -6.40
N GLY A 213 13.38 4.02 -5.98
CA GLY A 213 13.19 2.69 -6.58
C GLY A 213 12.68 2.71 -8.02
N THR A 214 12.13 1.59 -8.45
CA THR A 214 11.57 1.37 -9.79
C THR A 214 10.06 1.21 -9.72
N LEU A 215 9.34 1.81 -10.66
CA LEU A 215 7.86 1.83 -10.69
C LEU A 215 7.25 0.43 -10.73
N GLU A 216 7.78 -0.48 -11.52
CA GLU A 216 7.19 -1.78 -11.79
C GLU A 216 8.20 -2.93 -11.65
N GLY A 217 7.73 -4.04 -11.11
CA GLY A 217 8.46 -5.31 -11.05
C GLY A 217 7.51 -6.50 -11.00
N GLU A 218 8.07 -7.70 -10.95
CA GLU A 218 7.29 -8.94 -10.85
C GLU A 218 7.84 -9.82 -9.74
N THR A 219 6.94 -10.52 -9.05
CA THR A 219 7.33 -11.58 -8.12
C THR A 219 7.86 -12.79 -8.88
N SER A 220 8.43 -13.76 -8.16
CA SER A 220 8.91 -15.04 -8.75
C SER A 220 7.82 -15.87 -9.44
N LYS A 221 6.54 -15.53 -9.24
CA LYS A 221 5.38 -16.17 -9.89
C LYS A 221 4.71 -15.29 -10.94
N GLY A 222 5.34 -14.16 -11.32
CA GLY A 222 4.82 -13.25 -12.34
C GLY A 222 3.69 -12.32 -11.87
N VAL A 223 3.48 -12.17 -10.55
CA VAL A 223 2.53 -11.19 -10.04
C VAL A 223 3.15 -9.80 -10.17
N LYS A 224 2.43 -8.88 -10.82
CA LYS A 224 2.85 -7.48 -10.96
C LYS A 224 2.91 -6.77 -9.61
N VAL A 225 3.98 -6.02 -9.39
CA VAL A 225 4.18 -5.19 -8.20
C VAL A 225 4.51 -3.77 -8.65
N PHE A 226 3.78 -2.80 -8.09
CA PHE A 226 3.93 -1.40 -8.42
C PHE A 226 4.38 -0.60 -7.20
N ASN A 227 5.49 0.11 -7.34
CA ASN A 227 5.93 1.12 -6.40
C ASN A 227 5.27 2.44 -6.79
N VAL A 228 4.20 2.77 -6.09
CA VAL A 228 3.39 3.96 -6.33
C VAL A 228 3.73 5.10 -5.37
N SER A 229 4.97 5.12 -4.85
CA SER A 229 5.43 6.25 -4.06
C SER A 229 5.35 7.53 -4.90
N LYS A 230 4.82 8.59 -4.32
CA LYS A 230 4.64 9.88 -5.02
C LYS A 230 5.93 10.38 -5.70
N PRO A 231 7.13 10.28 -5.09
CA PRO A 231 8.37 10.66 -5.76
C PRO A 231 8.66 9.89 -7.04
N ILE A 232 8.40 8.57 -7.06
CA ILE A 232 8.54 7.74 -8.27
C ILE A 232 7.55 8.16 -9.34
N LEU A 233 6.27 8.32 -8.98
CA LEU A 233 5.23 8.73 -9.93
C LEU A 233 5.56 10.07 -10.59
N MET A 234 6.03 11.05 -9.80
CA MET A 234 6.46 12.35 -10.33
C MET A 234 7.67 12.22 -11.26
N LYS A 235 8.66 11.38 -10.92
CA LYS A 235 9.84 11.11 -11.74
C LYS A 235 9.46 10.48 -13.08
N GLU A 236 8.45 9.59 -13.09
CA GLU A 236 7.94 8.93 -14.29
C GLU A 236 6.96 9.81 -15.09
N GLY A 237 6.70 11.05 -14.65
CA GLY A 237 5.91 12.05 -15.38
C GLY A 237 4.41 11.99 -15.14
N PHE A 238 3.94 11.30 -14.08
CA PHE A 238 2.53 11.33 -13.69
C PHE A 238 2.17 12.70 -13.07
N ASP A 239 1.17 13.37 -13.63
CA ASP A 239 0.65 14.66 -13.16
C ASP A 239 -0.88 14.71 -13.31
N PRO A 240 -1.67 14.61 -12.22
CA PRO A 240 -1.25 14.39 -10.83
C PRO A 240 -0.60 13.02 -10.60
N PRO A 241 0.20 12.88 -9.52
CA PRO A 241 0.98 11.69 -9.24
C PRO A 241 0.15 10.55 -8.63
N TYR A 242 -0.62 9.85 -9.45
CA TYR A 242 -1.25 8.57 -9.16
C TYR A 242 -1.15 7.63 -10.37
N TYR A 243 -1.11 6.35 -10.10
CA TYR A 243 -1.07 5.28 -11.10
C TYR A 243 -2.47 4.71 -11.31
N ILE A 244 -2.92 4.55 -12.55
CA ILE A 244 -4.19 3.89 -12.87
C ILE A 244 -3.92 2.43 -13.28
N PHE A 245 -4.57 1.50 -12.61
CA PHE A 245 -4.55 0.09 -12.90
C PHE A 245 -5.97 -0.39 -13.26
N GLU A 246 -6.08 -1.20 -14.31
CA GLU A 246 -7.36 -1.80 -14.73
C GLU A 246 -7.35 -3.30 -14.45
N VAL A 247 -8.35 -3.77 -13.71
CA VAL A 247 -8.48 -5.16 -13.31
C VAL A 247 -9.81 -5.78 -13.74
#